data_e67a43b44e8e14aa14663fb460c26efb
#
_entry.id   e67a43b44e8e14aa14663fb460c26efb
#
_cell.length_a   1.000
_cell.length_b   1.000
_cell.length_c   1.000
_cell.angle_alpha   90.00
_cell.angle_beta   90.00
_cell.angle_gamma   90.00
#
_symmetry.space_group_name_H-M   'P 1'
#
loop_
_entity.id
_entity.type
_entity.pdbx_description
1 polymer ?
#
loop_
_entity_poly.entity_id
_entity_poly.type
_entity_poly.pdbx_seq_one_letter_code
_entity_poly.pdbx_strand_id
1 'polypeptide(L)'
;MVDLDGAKSGSRVNAAIVKEVAEQSGMRIEMGGGIRSMEDLQAVDAMGVWRMVIGSAAVTDPNFVKEAVRVYGDRIAVGCDALNGEVKTAGWVEGSGLDYVDFAKQMESFGVKTLIFTDIATDGMLSGPSFAALERLQKAVSCQIVASGGVSNNEDIRKLKEMGLYGAIIGKAYYAGTIDLAQAVADGGSQDNP
;
A
#
# COMPACT_ATOMS: atom_id res chain seq x y z
N MET A 1 6.67 2.33 -4.97
CA MET A 1 7.94 2.79 -4.33
C MET A 1 7.64 3.33 -2.94
N VAL A 2 8.58 3.25 -1.99
CA VAL A 2 8.45 3.87 -0.66
C VAL A 2 9.69 4.71 -0.38
N ASP A 3 9.49 6.00 -0.10
CA ASP A 3 10.57 6.88 0.37
C ASP A 3 10.73 6.72 1.89
N LEU A 4 11.67 5.85 2.28
CA LEU A 4 11.92 5.57 3.71
C LEU A 4 12.54 6.78 4.42
N ASP A 5 13.34 7.58 3.73
CA ASP A 5 13.92 8.82 4.30
C ASP A 5 12.82 9.85 4.49
N GLY A 6 11.92 10.00 3.50
CA GLY A 6 10.73 10.83 3.60
C GLY A 6 9.79 10.39 4.72
N ALA A 7 9.58 9.09 4.88
CA ALA A 7 8.78 8.54 5.96
C ALA A 7 9.33 8.92 7.35
N LYS A 8 10.67 8.90 7.50
CA LYS A 8 11.36 9.19 8.77
C LYS A 8 11.50 10.70 9.03
N SER A 9 12.00 11.46 8.05
CA SER A 9 12.38 12.87 8.24
C SER A 9 11.34 13.87 7.77
N GLY A 10 10.40 13.43 6.91
CA GLY A 10 9.49 14.32 6.18
C GLY A 10 10.12 15.03 4.99
N SER A 11 11.43 14.87 4.76
CA SER A 11 12.12 15.49 3.62
C SER A 11 12.21 14.53 2.43
N ARG A 12 11.95 15.05 1.22
CA ARG A 12 11.91 14.26 -0.02
C ARG A 12 13.27 14.18 -0.69
N VAL A 13 14.24 13.57 -0.02
CA VAL A 13 15.62 13.46 -0.56
C VAL A 13 15.69 12.60 -1.83
N ASN A 14 14.73 11.68 -2.01
CA ASN A 14 14.68 10.76 -3.14
C ASN A 14 13.77 11.24 -4.30
N ALA A 15 13.24 12.48 -4.23
CA ALA A 15 12.30 13.02 -5.22
C ALA A 15 12.80 12.94 -6.67
N ALA A 16 14.08 13.25 -6.90
CA ALA A 16 14.69 13.21 -8.23
C ALA A 16 14.68 11.79 -8.82
N ILE A 17 15.00 10.78 -8.00
CA ILE A 17 15.00 9.36 -8.40
C ILE A 17 13.58 8.90 -8.72
N VAL A 18 12.60 9.26 -7.87
CA VAL A 18 11.19 8.90 -8.11
C VAL A 18 10.68 9.47 -9.41
N LYS A 19 10.99 10.75 -9.68
CA LYS A 19 10.61 11.43 -10.92
C LYS A 19 11.24 10.74 -12.13
N GLU A 20 12.55 10.47 -12.08
CA GLU A 20 13.24 9.78 -13.17
C GLU A 20 12.64 8.41 -13.48
N VAL A 21 12.32 7.60 -12.44
CA VAL A 21 11.67 6.31 -12.62
C VAL A 21 10.26 6.47 -13.20
N ALA A 22 9.48 7.45 -12.75
CA ALA A 22 8.13 7.70 -13.26
C ALA A 22 8.15 8.10 -14.75
N GLU A 23 9.14 8.91 -15.18
CA GLU A 23 9.27 9.39 -16.55
C GLU A 23 9.86 8.33 -17.51
N GLN A 24 10.77 7.47 -17.04
CA GLN A 24 11.57 6.63 -17.93
C GLN A 24 11.19 5.16 -17.93
N SER A 25 10.53 4.64 -16.87
CA SER A 25 10.27 3.21 -16.76
C SER A 25 9.08 2.70 -17.60
N GLY A 26 8.17 3.59 -17.99
CA GLY A 26 6.88 3.21 -18.58
C GLY A 26 5.93 2.49 -17.62
N MET A 27 6.28 2.36 -16.34
CA MET A 27 5.46 1.72 -15.32
C MET A 27 4.54 2.74 -14.63
N ARG A 28 3.39 2.28 -14.15
CA ARG A 28 2.55 3.06 -13.25
C ARG A 28 3.17 3.06 -11.84
N ILE A 29 3.73 4.19 -11.44
CA ILE A 29 4.41 4.32 -10.15
C ILE A 29 3.39 4.64 -9.05
N GLU A 30 3.32 3.76 -8.06
CA GLU A 30 2.65 4.03 -6.79
C GLU A 30 3.71 4.41 -5.76
N MET A 31 3.51 5.53 -5.07
CA MET A 31 4.50 6.07 -4.14
C MET A 31 3.90 6.39 -2.79
N GLY A 32 4.58 5.94 -1.74
CA GLY A 32 4.34 6.32 -0.35
C GLY A 32 5.62 6.77 0.35
N GLY A 33 5.46 7.21 1.59
CA GLY A 33 6.56 7.69 2.44
C GLY A 33 6.57 9.20 2.58
N GLY A 34 6.30 9.69 3.79
CA GLY A 34 6.38 11.11 4.14
C GLY A 34 5.25 12.01 3.64
N ILE A 35 4.14 11.45 3.14
CA ILE A 35 2.96 12.23 2.71
C ILE A 35 2.10 12.52 3.93
N ARG A 36 2.05 13.80 4.36
CA ARG A 36 1.36 14.23 5.59
C ARG A 36 0.48 15.47 5.40
N SER A 37 0.51 16.10 4.23
CA SER A 37 -0.25 17.31 3.92
C SER A 37 -0.65 17.37 2.44
N MET A 38 -1.53 18.32 2.09
CA MET A 38 -1.90 18.57 0.69
C MET A 38 -0.73 19.09 -0.13
N GLU A 39 0.20 19.84 0.46
CA GLU A 39 1.44 20.29 -0.16
C GLU A 39 2.34 19.10 -0.51
N ASP A 40 2.37 18.08 0.37
CA ASP A 40 3.08 16.86 0.10
C ASP A 40 2.51 16.10 -1.09
N LEU A 41 1.17 15.99 -1.15
CA LEU A 41 0.50 15.36 -2.29
C LEU A 41 0.77 16.10 -3.59
N GLN A 42 0.72 17.43 -3.59
CA GLN A 42 1.05 18.24 -4.77
C GLN A 42 2.50 18.01 -5.24
N ALA A 43 3.43 17.96 -4.29
CA ALA A 43 4.83 17.72 -4.61
C ALA A 43 5.06 16.30 -5.19
N VAL A 44 4.38 15.27 -4.67
CA VAL A 44 4.47 13.90 -5.18
C VAL A 44 3.76 13.78 -6.53
N ASP A 45 2.61 14.42 -6.70
CA ASP A 45 1.87 14.47 -7.97
C ASP A 45 2.74 15.08 -9.09
N ALA A 46 3.49 16.15 -8.78
CA ALA A 46 4.40 16.79 -9.72
C ALA A 46 5.58 15.91 -10.18
N MET A 47 5.84 14.79 -9.52
CA MET A 47 6.82 13.79 -9.97
C MET A 47 6.27 12.83 -11.04
N GLY A 48 4.99 12.93 -11.40
CA GLY A 48 4.38 12.09 -12.42
C GLY A 48 3.99 10.69 -11.93
N VAL A 49 3.86 10.48 -10.61
CA VAL A 49 3.40 9.19 -10.07
C VAL A 49 1.94 8.94 -10.40
N TRP A 50 1.59 7.67 -10.58
CA TRP A 50 0.21 7.28 -10.89
C TRP A 50 -0.70 7.30 -9.66
N ARG A 51 -0.22 6.84 -8.49
CA ARG A 51 -0.98 6.74 -7.24
C ARG A 51 -0.13 7.14 -6.05
N MET A 52 -0.75 7.80 -5.07
CA MET A 52 -0.12 8.31 -3.86
C MET A 52 -0.64 7.55 -2.64
N VAL A 53 0.25 7.06 -1.78
CA VAL A 53 -0.09 6.24 -0.62
C VAL A 53 0.06 7.07 0.64
N ILE A 54 -1.06 7.30 1.34
CA ILE A 54 -1.09 7.95 2.65
C ILE A 54 -0.96 6.85 3.72
N GLY A 55 0.09 6.88 4.51
CA GLY A 55 0.33 5.97 5.63
C GLY A 55 -0.13 6.56 6.97
N SER A 56 0.80 6.78 7.90
CA SER A 56 0.52 7.22 9.27
C SER A 56 -0.39 8.45 9.38
N ALA A 57 -0.34 9.35 8.40
CA ALA A 57 -1.23 10.53 8.38
C ALA A 57 -2.71 10.16 8.30
N ALA A 58 -3.06 9.00 7.74
CA ALA A 58 -4.45 8.54 7.70
C ALA A 58 -5.01 8.23 9.10
N VAL A 59 -4.14 7.88 10.05
CA VAL A 59 -4.51 7.66 11.46
C VAL A 59 -4.52 8.98 12.24
N THR A 60 -3.50 9.82 12.05
CA THR A 60 -3.31 11.03 12.86
C THR A 60 -4.16 12.20 12.40
N ASP A 61 -4.49 12.28 11.12
CA ASP A 61 -5.38 13.29 10.53
C ASP A 61 -6.34 12.70 9.49
N PRO A 62 -7.44 12.09 9.94
CA PRO A 62 -8.43 11.53 9.03
C PRO A 62 -9.11 12.57 8.11
N ASN A 63 -9.14 13.84 8.48
CA ASN A 63 -9.71 14.90 7.63
C ASN A 63 -8.83 15.19 6.42
N PHE A 64 -7.52 15.07 6.58
CA PHE A 64 -6.58 15.14 5.46
C PHE A 64 -6.90 14.09 4.39
N VAL A 65 -7.22 12.84 4.78
CA VAL A 65 -7.60 11.78 3.82
C VAL A 65 -8.86 12.15 3.04
N LYS A 66 -9.89 12.71 3.72
CA LYS A 66 -11.13 13.16 3.04
C LYS A 66 -10.83 14.23 1.99
N GLU A 67 -9.98 15.19 2.32
CA GLU A 67 -9.59 16.24 1.40
C GLU A 67 -8.78 15.68 0.23
N ALA A 68 -7.81 14.82 0.51
CA ALA A 68 -7.00 14.15 -0.50
C ALA A 68 -7.86 13.35 -1.50
N VAL A 69 -8.82 12.57 -1.02
CA VAL A 69 -9.75 11.82 -1.87
C VAL A 69 -10.64 12.75 -2.69
N ARG A 70 -11.11 13.86 -2.10
CA ARG A 70 -11.91 14.84 -2.84
C ARG A 70 -11.15 15.47 -4.02
N VAL A 71 -9.83 15.68 -3.87
CA VAL A 71 -8.99 16.34 -4.89
C VAL A 71 -8.45 15.33 -5.91
N TYR A 72 -7.97 14.18 -5.45
CA TYR A 72 -7.22 13.22 -6.27
C TYR A 72 -7.99 11.93 -6.59
N GLY A 73 -9.15 11.70 -5.94
CA GLY A 73 -10.00 10.53 -6.19
C GLY A 73 -9.26 9.21 -6.03
N ASP A 74 -9.39 8.34 -7.03
CA ASP A 74 -8.84 6.99 -7.04
C ASP A 74 -7.29 6.95 -7.09
N ARG A 75 -6.65 8.10 -7.27
CA ARG A 75 -5.20 8.23 -7.15
C ARG A 75 -4.68 8.24 -5.71
N ILE A 76 -5.59 8.22 -4.73
CA ILE A 76 -5.24 8.04 -3.32
C ILE A 76 -5.43 6.59 -2.92
N ALA A 77 -4.38 5.98 -2.39
CA ALA A 77 -4.46 4.74 -1.63
C ALA A 77 -4.09 5.02 -0.16
N VAL A 78 -4.58 4.17 0.74
CA VAL A 78 -4.24 4.27 2.16
C VAL A 78 -3.50 3.01 2.59
N GLY A 79 -2.35 3.19 3.23
CA GLY A 79 -1.60 2.14 3.88
C GLY A 79 -2.22 1.80 5.26
N CYS A 80 -2.47 0.53 5.47
CA CYS A 80 -2.98 -0.03 6.72
C CYS A 80 -1.97 -1.08 7.22
N ASP A 81 -0.98 -0.63 7.97
CA ASP A 81 0.04 -1.51 8.54
C ASP A 81 -0.43 -1.97 9.92
N ALA A 82 -0.61 -3.28 10.10
CA ALA A 82 -1.16 -3.84 11.33
C ALA A 82 -0.24 -4.87 11.98
N LEU A 83 -0.22 -4.87 13.30
CA LEU A 83 0.44 -5.90 14.10
C LEU A 83 -0.56 -6.42 15.15
N ASN A 84 -0.79 -7.73 15.14
CA ASN A 84 -1.75 -8.38 16.06
C ASN A 84 -3.15 -7.76 16.02
N GLY A 85 -3.59 -7.32 14.84
CA GLY A 85 -4.92 -6.73 14.65
C GLY A 85 -5.01 -5.23 14.90
N GLU A 86 -3.95 -4.59 15.42
CA GLU A 86 -3.91 -3.16 15.70
C GLU A 86 -3.13 -2.41 14.63
N VAL A 87 -3.67 -1.30 14.11
CA VAL A 87 -2.97 -0.41 13.17
C VAL A 87 -1.78 0.26 13.86
N LYS A 88 -0.64 0.26 13.20
CA LYS A 88 0.60 0.90 13.67
C LYS A 88 0.91 2.15 12.85
N THR A 89 1.60 3.09 13.49
CA THR A 89 2.04 4.36 12.90
C THR A 89 3.53 4.58 13.14
N ALA A 90 4.07 5.69 12.63
CA ALA A 90 5.45 6.11 12.83
C ALA A 90 6.49 5.01 12.50
N GLY A 91 6.32 4.34 11.34
CA GLY A 91 7.24 3.24 10.96
C GLY A 91 7.09 2.02 11.86
N TRP A 92 5.83 1.70 12.26
CA TRP A 92 5.44 0.54 13.07
C TRP A 92 5.78 0.59 14.55
N VAL A 93 6.26 1.73 15.03
CA VAL A 93 6.73 1.88 16.41
C VAL A 93 5.58 2.21 17.38
N GLU A 94 4.60 2.99 16.92
CA GLU A 94 3.51 3.48 17.76
C GLU A 94 2.21 2.72 17.48
N GLY A 95 1.52 2.30 18.54
CA GLY A 95 0.18 1.75 18.47
C GLY A 95 -0.86 2.88 18.34
N SER A 96 -1.87 2.66 17.51
CA SER A 96 -2.97 3.60 17.34
C SER A 96 -4.18 3.32 18.25
N GLY A 97 -4.25 2.11 18.81
CA GLY A 97 -5.44 1.61 19.51
C GLY A 97 -6.60 1.22 18.57
N LEU A 98 -6.42 1.30 17.25
CA LEU A 98 -7.47 1.03 16.25
C LEU A 98 -7.36 -0.40 15.71
N ASP A 99 -8.48 -1.13 15.70
CA ASP A 99 -8.57 -2.39 14.92
C ASP A 99 -8.47 -2.06 13.42
N TYR A 100 -7.70 -2.86 12.67
CA TYR A 100 -7.43 -2.61 11.25
C TYR A 100 -8.70 -2.69 10.38
N VAL A 101 -9.69 -3.48 10.78
CA VAL A 101 -10.97 -3.57 10.06
C VAL A 101 -11.79 -2.30 10.28
N ASP A 102 -11.84 -1.79 11.51
CA ASP A 102 -12.57 -0.55 11.81
C ASP A 102 -11.90 0.65 11.14
N PHE A 103 -10.57 0.68 11.11
CA PHE A 103 -9.81 1.67 10.34
C PHE A 103 -10.14 1.58 8.84
N ALA A 104 -10.15 0.39 8.26
CA ALA A 104 -10.47 0.19 6.84
C ALA A 104 -11.89 0.67 6.49
N LYS A 105 -12.89 0.35 7.32
CA LYS A 105 -14.26 0.86 7.15
C LYS A 105 -14.33 2.39 7.22
N GLN A 106 -13.56 2.98 8.12
CA GLN A 106 -13.47 4.43 8.22
C GLN A 106 -12.90 5.04 6.93
N MET A 107 -11.79 4.48 6.40
CA MET A 107 -11.19 4.95 5.14
C MET A 107 -12.13 4.78 3.96
N GLU A 108 -12.82 3.64 3.87
CA GLU A 108 -13.84 3.41 2.85
C GLU A 108 -14.98 4.44 2.94
N SER A 109 -15.43 4.80 4.14
CA SER A 109 -16.45 5.83 4.35
C SER A 109 -16.03 7.22 3.87
N PHE A 110 -14.73 7.49 3.77
CA PHE A 110 -14.16 8.71 3.21
C PHE A 110 -14.03 8.67 1.68
N GLY A 111 -14.38 7.53 1.06
CA GLY A 111 -14.31 7.33 -0.37
C GLY A 111 -12.98 6.76 -0.87
N VAL A 112 -12.11 6.27 0.01
CA VAL A 112 -10.89 5.56 -0.37
C VAL A 112 -11.25 4.30 -1.15
N LYS A 113 -10.68 4.15 -2.34
CA LYS A 113 -10.94 3.01 -3.23
C LYS A 113 -9.92 1.90 -3.11
N THR A 114 -8.73 2.19 -2.60
CA THR A 114 -7.64 1.21 -2.50
C THR A 114 -6.99 1.25 -1.13
N LEU A 115 -6.93 0.10 -0.47
CA LEU A 115 -6.20 -0.12 0.76
C LEU A 115 -5.00 -1.04 0.50
N ILE A 116 -3.83 -0.66 1.01
CA ILE A 116 -2.64 -1.52 1.04
C ILE A 116 -2.54 -2.06 2.45
N PHE A 117 -2.89 -3.32 2.64
CA PHE A 117 -2.84 -3.97 3.95
C PHE A 117 -1.52 -4.70 4.14
N THR A 118 -0.73 -4.28 5.14
CA THR A 118 0.52 -4.94 5.54
C THR A 118 0.33 -5.63 6.89
N ASP A 119 0.50 -6.96 6.94
CA ASP A 119 0.71 -7.63 8.21
C ASP A 119 2.20 -7.55 8.58
N ILE A 120 2.51 -6.73 9.59
CA ILE A 120 3.88 -6.47 10.03
C ILE A 120 4.57 -7.76 10.53
N ALA A 121 3.80 -8.70 11.12
CA ALA A 121 4.35 -9.95 11.62
C ALA A 121 4.91 -10.85 10.51
N THR A 122 4.38 -10.74 9.29
CA THR A 122 4.83 -11.53 8.13
C THR A 122 5.77 -10.75 7.22
N ASP A 123 5.81 -9.40 7.34
CA ASP A 123 6.62 -8.58 6.43
C ASP A 123 8.09 -8.94 6.48
N GLY A 124 8.69 -9.16 5.31
CA GLY A 124 10.08 -9.58 5.17
C GLY A 124 10.42 -11.00 5.65
N MET A 125 9.44 -11.79 6.12
CA MET A 125 9.69 -13.12 6.69
C MET A 125 9.71 -14.24 5.65
N LEU A 126 9.16 -14.02 4.43
CA LEU A 126 9.02 -15.05 3.39
C LEU A 126 8.21 -16.28 3.88
N SER A 127 7.21 -16.04 4.71
CA SER A 127 6.39 -17.09 5.35
C SER A 127 4.99 -17.23 4.77
N GLY A 128 4.69 -16.50 3.71
CA GLY A 128 3.36 -16.33 3.14
C GLY A 128 2.61 -15.14 3.73
N PRO A 129 1.65 -14.57 2.98
CA PRO A 129 0.78 -13.50 3.45
C PRO A 129 -0.15 -13.96 4.58
N SER A 130 -0.67 -13.02 5.35
CA SER A 130 -1.69 -13.30 6.38
C SER A 130 -3.08 -13.49 5.74
N PHE A 131 -3.32 -14.65 5.13
CA PHE A 131 -4.56 -14.95 4.41
C PHE A 131 -5.81 -14.76 5.27
N ALA A 132 -5.76 -15.17 6.54
CA ALA A 132 -6.88 -15.01 7.47
C ALA A 132 -7.23 -13.54 7.75
N ALA A 133 -6.22 -12.69 7.91
CA ALA A 133 -6.43 -11.25 8.11
C ALA A 133 -6.98 -10.58 6.84
N LEU A 134 -6.47 -10.96 5.67
CA LEU A 134 -6.96 -10.49 4.37
C LEU A 134 -8.41 -10.91 4.12
N GLU A 135 -8.78 -12.16 4.43
CA GLU A 135 -10.16 -12.64 4.32
C GLU A 135 -11.11 -11.87 5.24
N ARG A 136 -10.69 -11.63 6.51
CA ARG A 136 -11.47 -10.81 7.45
C ARG A 136 -11.68 -9.40 6.92
N LEU A 137 -10.66 -8.80 6.32
CA LEU A 137 -10.72 -7.46 5.74
C LEU A 137 -11.68 -7.43 4.52
N GLN A 138 -11.56 -8.38 3.59
CA GLN A 138 -12.44 -8.49 2.42
C GLN A 138 -13.93 -8.64 2.76
N LYS A 139 -14.24 -9.35 3.86
CA LYS A 139 -15.63 -9.50 4.32
C LYS A 139 -16.20 -8.21 4.92
N ALA A 140 -15.34 -7.28 5.29
CA ALA A 140 -15.73 -6.07 6.02
C ALA A 140 -15.84 -4.81 5.17
N VAL A 141 -15.12 -4.75 4.03
CA VAL A 141 -15.06 -3.59 3.13
C VAL A 141 -15.22 -4.02 1.68
N SER A 142 -15.67 -3.11 0.82
CA SER A 142 -15.83 -3.33 -0.62
C SER A 142 -14.72 -2.69 -1.46
N CYS A 143 -13.86 -1.88 -0.84
CA CYS A 143 -12.73 -1.26 -1.53
C CYS A 143 -11.68 -2.31 -1.96
N GLN A 144 -10.88 -1.94 -2.93
CA GLN A 144 -9.78 -2.76 -3.44
C GLN A 144 -8.73 -2.98 -2.36
N ILE A 145 -8.31 -4.23 -2.16
CA ILE A 145 -7.28 -4.59 -1.19
C ILE A 145 -6.03 -5.07 -1.94
N VAL A 146 -4.90 -4.45 -1.64
CA VAL A 146 -3.57 -4.89 -2.04
C VAL A 146 -2.91 -5.56 -0.84
N ALA A 147 -2.55 -6.83 -0.98
CA ALA A 147 -1.85 -7.57 0.07
C ALA A 147 -0.37 -7.14 0.13
N SER A 148 0.13 -6.88 1.33
CA SER A 148 1.51 -6.54 1.59
C SER A 148 2.03 -7.30 2.81
N GLY A 149 3.31 -7.68 2.75
CA GLY A 149 3.96 -8.47 3.78
C GLY A 149 3.83 -9.99 3.57
N GLY A 150 4.94 -10.69 3.69
CA GLY A 150 5.01 -12.15 3.71
C GLY A 150 5.04 -12.87 2.37
N VAL A 151 4.63 -12.27 1.25
CA VAL A 151 4.66 -12.92 -0.07
C VAL A 151 6.03 -13.57 -0.30
N SER A 152 6.04 -14.87 -0.56
CA SER A 152 7.24 -15.69 -0.58
C SER A 152 7.49 -16.42 -1.91
N ASN A 153 6.45 -16.77 -2.66
CA ASN A 153 6.53 -17.57 -3.88
C ASN A 153 5.30 -17.35 -4.78
N ASN A 154 5.32 -17.95 -5.97
CA ASN A 154 4.22 -17.83 -6.95
C ASN A 154 2.89 -18.45 -6.49
N GLU A 155 2.93 -19.46 -5.61
CA GLU A 155 1.71 -20.05 -5.05
C GLU A 155 0.93 -19.05 -4.21
N ASP A 156 1.62 -18.18 -3.46
CA ASP A 156 0.98 -17.12 -2.70
C ASP A 156 0.19 -16.17 -3.63
N ILE A 157 0.77 -15.83 -4.79
CA ILE A 157 0.10 -14.97 -5.79
C ILE A 157 -1.18 -15.64 -6.32
N ARG A 158 -1.13 -16.94 -6.64
CA ARG A 158 -2.31 -17.68 -7.09
C ARG A 158 -3.41 -17.68 -6.04
N LYS A 159 -3.07 -17.94 -4.77
CA LYS A 159 -4.03 -17.90 -3.66
C LYS A 159 -4.65 -16.53 -3.45
N LEU A 160 -3.85 -15.47 -3.50
CA LEU A 160 -4.36 -14.09 -3.37
C LEU A 160 -5.32 -13.74 -4.53
N LYS A 161 -5.03 -14.20 -5.73
CA LYS A 161 -5.93 -14.06 -6.89
C LYS A 161 -7.23 -14.86 -6.71
N GLU A 162 -7.15 -16.13 -6.25
CA GLU A 162 -8.32 -16.97 -5.97
C GLU A 162 -9.23 -16.35 -4.90
N MET A 163 -8.65 -15.67 -3.92
CA MET A 163 -9.38 -14.87 -2.95
C MET A 163 -10.04 -13.62 -3.56
N GLY A 164 -9.70 -13.23 -4.79
CA GLY A 164 -10.24 -12.05 -5.45
C GLY A 164 -9.62 -10.73 -4.96
N LEU A 165 -8.41 -10.76 -4.44
CA LEU A 165 -7.71 -9.53 -4.07
C LEU A 165 -7.30 -8.73 -5.31
N TYR A 166 -7.28 -7.40 -5.16
CA TYR A 166 -6.96 -6.49 -6.25
C TYR A 166 -5.49 -6.58 -6.68
N GLY A 167 -4.57 -6.85 -5.74
CA GLY A 167 -3.15 -6.95 -6.03
C GLY A 167 -2.32 -7.44 -4.85
N ALA A 168 -1.02 -7.58 -5.08
CA ALA A 168 -0.05 -7.92 -4.06
C ALA A 168 1.26 -7.17 -4.26
N ILE A 169 1.93 -6.82 -3.16
CA ILE A 169 3.28 -6.25 -3.18
C ILE A 169 4.28 -7.39 -3.02
N ILE A 170 5.16 -7.52 -4.00
CA ILE A 170 6.29 -8.44 -3.98
C ILE A 170 7.54 -7.62 -3.61
N GLY A 171 8.05 -7.82 -2.41
CA GLY A 171 9.25 -7.15 -1.92
C GLY A 171 10.44 -8.13 -1.83
N LYS A 172 10.76 -8.58 -0.63
CA LYS A 172 11.91 -9.42 -0.32
C LYS A 172 12.02 -10.69 -1.18
N ALA A 173 10.89 -11.31 -1.55
CA ALA A 173 10.86 -12.53 -2.38
C ALA A 173 11.55 -12.34 -3.73
N TYR A 174 11.40 -11.18 -4.37
CA TYR A 174 12.07 -10.85 -5.61
C TYR A 174 13.59 -10.79 -5.42
N TYR A 175 14.07 -10.06 -4.42
CA TYR A 175 15.51 -9.91 -4.15
C TYR A 175 16.16 -11.20 -3.65
N ALA A 176 15.39 -12.04 -2.96
CA ALA A 176 15.85 -13.36 -2.50
C ALA A 176 15.80 -14.44 -3.60
N GLY A 177 15.20 -14.14 -4.75
CA GLY A 177 15.05 -15.09 -5.85
C GLY A 177 14.10 -16.25 -5.57
N THR A 178 13.17 -16.09 -4.62
CA THR A 178 12.18 -17.13 -4.26
C THR A 178 10.90 -17.06 -5.10
N ILE A 179 10.73 -15.99 -5.90
CA ILE A 179 9.60 -15.79 -6.78
C ILE A 179 10.07 -15.45 -8.20
N ASP A 180 9.45 -16.06 -9.19
CA ASP A 180 9.58 -15.66 -10.59
C ASP A 180 8.57 -14.52 -10.86
N LEU A 181 9.07 -13.31 -11.11
CA LEU A 181 8.24 -12.13 -11.29
C LEU A 181 7.40 -12.20 -12.58
N ALA A 182 7.95 -12.73 -13.67
CA ALA A 182 7.23 -12.87 -14.93
C ALA A 182 6.06 -13.85 -14.77
N GLN A 183 6.31 -14.99 -14.09
CA GLN A 183 5.27 -15.95 -13.75
C GLN A 183 4.26 -15.35 -12.75
N ALA A 184 4.71 -14.57 -11.77
CA ALA A 184 3.80 -13.92 -10.81
C ALA A 184 2.84 -12.95 -11.50
N VAL A 185 3.32 -12.17 -12.48
CA VAL A 185 2.48 -11.29 -13.30
C VAL A 185 1.48 -12.10 -14.12
N ALA A 186 1.91 -13.23 -14.73
CA ALA A 186 1.02 -14.10 -15.48
C ALA A 186 -0.04 -14.77 -14.58
N ASP A 187 0.38 -15.26 -13.40
CA ASP A 187 -0.51 -15.88 -12.41
C ASP A 187 -1.51 -14.88 -11.83
N GLY A 188 -1.05 -13.66 -11.51
CA GLY A 188 -1.91 -12.58 -11.01
C GLY A 188 -2.95 -12.12 -12.04
N GLY A 189 -2.60 -12.22 -13.30
CA GLY A 189 -3.36 -11.67 -14.42
C GLY A 189 -3.16 -10.17 -14.53
N SER A 190 -2.87 -9.69 -15.73
CA SER A 190 -3.00 -8.26 -16.00
C SER A 190 -4.48 -7.93 -15.95
N GLN A 191 -4.91 -7.17 -14.97
CA GLN A 191 -6.10 -6.38 -15.19
C GLN A 191 -5.66 -5.27 -16.14
N ASP A 192 -5.81 -5.48 -17.44
CA ASP A 192 -5.84 -4.41 -18.41
C ASP A 192 -7.05 -3.54 -18.04
N ASN A 193 -6.80 -2.63 -17.13
CA ASN A 193 -7.72 -1.55 -16.86
C ASN A 193 -7.25 -0.37 -17.71
N PRO A 194 -8.11 0.12 -18.65
CA PRO A 194 -7.79 1.21 -19.56
C PRO A 194 -7.42 2.50 -18.85
#